data_97ecc82e1dd2a99fe4fba5def63eb1f6
#
_entry.id   97ecc82e1dd2a99fe4fba5def63eb1f6
#
_cell.length_a   1.000
_cell.length_b   1.000
_cell.length_c   1.000
_cell.angle_alpha   90.00
_cell.angle_beta   90.00
_cell.angle_gamma   90.00
#
_symmetry.space_group_name_H-M   'P 1'
#
loop_
_entity.id
_entity.type
_entity.pdbx_description
1 polymer ?
#
loop_
_entity_poly.entity_id
_entity_poly.type
_entity_poly.pdbx_seq_one_letter_code
_entity_poly.pdbx_strand_id
1 'polypeptide(L)'
;MKKTPKPRDTVQRLKETIHKQPAVFAVYLALRLIVLAELVMSIIRGEYESAFICLLVLALFILPFFIQQNFGIQLPSVLEIIILLFIFAAEILGELECYFITYPNWDSMLHTTTGFLCAATGFALIDILNRNSRIKFQLSPVYVALAAFCFSMTVGVLWEFFEFGMDRVFHLDMQKDTVVQSITSVMLDPTNSNTPITIDGIHSVAVNGTDLGFDGYLDIGLYDTMEDLFVNFIGATVFSVIGYFYLKHRGEGKFAKAFIPTIEETNKEPDSDHVKEPSQEAENRDN
;
A
#
# COMPACT_ATOMS: atom_id res chain seq x y z
N MET A 1 27.98 11.79 -9.33
CA MET A 1 26.88 12.65 -9.79
C MET A 1 26.24 11.96 -11.00
N LYS A 2 25.02 11.39 -10.87
CA LYS A 2 24.27 10.83 -12.02
C LYS A 2 23.85 12.00 -12.92
N LYS A 3 24.24 11.95 -14.20
CA LYS A 3 23.82 12.95 -15.21
C LYS A 3 22.31 12.93 -15.33
N THR A 4 21.66 14.08 -15.20
CA THR A 4 20.23 14.23 -15.52
C THR A 4 19.98 13.80 -16.98
N PRO A 5 19.02 12.92 -17.25
CA PRO A 5 18.74 12.44 -18.60
C PRO A 5 18.30 13.61 -19.50
N LYS A 6 18.76 13.62 -20.74
CA LYS A 6 18.38 14.64 -21.72
C LYS A 6 16.88 14.52 -22.06
N PRO A 7 16.15 15.62 -22.37
CA PRO A 7 14.71 15.59 -22.67
C PRO A 7 14.31 14.61 -23.78
N ARG A 8 15.18 14.39 -24.77
CA ARG A 8 14.96 13.38 -25.84
C ARG A 8 14.91 11.95 -25.30
N ASP A 9 15.74 11.64 -24.31
CA ASP A 9 15.77 10.30 -23.70
C ASP A 9 14.48 10.04 -22.90
N THR A 10 13.90 11.07 -22.30
CA THR A 10 12.64 10.97 -21.52
C THR A 10 11.44 10.66 -22.43
N VAL A 11 11.32 11.35 -23.57
CA VAL A 11 10.22 11.11 -24.53
C VAL A 11 10.32 9.73 -25.18
N GLN A 12 11.53 9.28 -25.46
CA GLN A 12 11.76 7.96 -26.05
C GLN A 12 11.45 6.84 -25.05
N ARG A 13 11.86 6.99 -23.81
CA ARG A 13 11.50 6.08 -22.69
C ARG A 13 10.00 6.05 -22.45
N LEU A 14 9.33 7.19 -22.48
CA LEU A 14 7.87 7.26 -22.35
C LEU A 14 7.17 6.47 -23.45
N LYS A 15 7.59 6.63 -24.70
CA LYS A 15 7.06 5.85 -25.84
C LYS A 15 7.29 4.35 -25.68
N GLU A 16 8.46 3.95 -25.21
CA GLU A 16 8.79 2.55 -24.95
C GLU A 16 7.93 1.96 -23.81
N THR A 17 7.70 2.74 -22.75
CA THR A 17 6.82 2.33 -21.63
C THR A 17 5.38 2.16 -22.09
N ILE A 18 4.85 3.11 -22.87
CA ILE A 18 3.50 3.03 -23.44
C ILE A 18 3.35 1.77 -24.32
N HIS A 19 4.38 1.45 -25.10
CA HIS A 19 4.33 0.28 -26.00
C HIS A 19 4.45 -1.05 -25.24
N LYS A 20 5.19 -1.07 -24.12
CA LYS A 20 5.37 -2.26 -23.29
C LYS A 20 4.18 -2.55 -22.38
N GLN A 21 3.47 -1.51 -21.91
CA GLN A 21 2.38 -1.65 -20.93
C GLN A 21 1.17 -0.76 -21.30
N PRO A 22 0.49 -1.03 -22.42
CA PRO A 22 -0.58 -0.16 -22.91
C PRO A 22 -1.79 -0.11 -21.95
N ALA A 23 -2.08 -1.19 -21.22
CA ALA A 23 -3.17 -1.23 -20.26
C ALA A 23 -2.92 -0.30 -19.06
N VAL A 24 -1.71 -0.31 -18.49
CA VAL A 24 -1.32 0.60 -17.40
C VAL A 24 -1.45 2.05 -17.84
N PHE A 25 -0.93 2.35 -19.03
CA PHE A 25 -1.02 3.71 -19.59
C PHE A 25 -2.47 4.16 -19.80
N ALA A 26 -3.34 3.27 -20.31
CA ALA A 26 -4.76 3.58 -20.53
C ALA A 26 -5.48 3.86 -19.19
N VAL A 27 -5.28 3.04 -18.16
CA VAL A 27 -5.84 3.26 -16.82
C VAL A 27 -5.32 4.57 -16.24
N TYR A 28 -4.02 4.79 -16.28
CA TYR A 28 -3.38 5.99 -15.78
C TYR A 28 -3.92 7.27 -16.43
N LEU A 29 -4.08 7.25 -17.77
CA LEU A 29 -4.62 8.38 -18.51
C LEU A 29 -6.10 8.62 -18.16
N ALA A 30 -6.91 7.56 -18.12
CA ALA A 30 -8.34 7.64 -17.80
C ALA A 30 -8.56 8.22 -16.41
N LEU A 31 -7.88 7.69 -15.38
CA LEU A 31 -8.00 8.18 -14.01
C LEU A 31 -7.55 9.64 -13.88
N ARG A 32 -6.45 10.03 -14.53
CA ARG A 32 -6.01 11.42 -14.53
C ARG A 32 -7.01 12.37 -15.18
N LEU A 33 -7.60 11.97 -16.29
CA LEU A 33 -8.62 12.81 -16.94
C LEU A 33 -9.86 12.99 -16.06
N ILE A 34 -10.29 11.94 -15.37
CA ILE A 34 -11.41 12.01 -14.41
C ILE A 34 -11.06 12.98 -13.28
N VAL A 35 -9.91 12.81 -12.63
CA VAL A 35 -9.49 13.66 -11.50
C VAL A 35 -9.27 15.11 -11.94
N LEU A 36 -8.74 15.35 -13.15
CA LEU A 36 -8.60 16.71 -13.69
C LEU A 36 -9.96 17.36 -13.97
N ALA A 37 -10.94 16.59 -14.46
CA ALA A 37 -12.30 17.10 -14.65
C ALA A 37 -12.93 17.48 -13.32
N GLU A 38 -12.79 16.63 -12.29
CA GLU A 38 -13.30 16.92 -10.95
C GLU A 38 -12.59 18.11 -10.30
N LEU A 39 -11.27 18.23 -10.46
CA LEU A 39 -10.51 19.40 -10.00
C LEU A 39 -11.06 20.71 -10.59
N VAL A 40 -11.33 20.73 -11.90
CA VAL A 40 -11.90 21.93 -12.58
C VAL A 40 -13.30 22.22 -12.05
N MET A 41 -14.12 21.18 -11.84
CA MET A 41 -15.48 21.35 -11.31
C MET A 41 -15.47 21.86 -9.86
N SER A 42 -14.59 21.33 -9.02
CA SER A 42 -14.44 21.77 -7.62
C SER A 42 -13.99 23.23 -7.54
N ILE A 43 -13.06 23.65 -8.40
CA ILE A 43 -12.64 25.07 -8.47
C ILE A 43 -13.82 25.97 -8.90
N ILE A 44 -14.62 25.55 -9.90
CA ILE A 44 -15.77 26.33 -10.38
C ILE A 44 -16.84 26.44 -9.29
N ARG A 45 -17.05 25.38 -8.49
CA ARG A 45 -17.99 25.35 -7.36
C ARG A 45 -17.48 26.11 -6.13
N GLY A 46 -16.17 26.43 -6.07
CA GLY A 46 -15.55 27.05 -4.89
C GLY A 46 -15.27 26.06 -3.75
N GLU A 47 -15.24 24.76 -4.04
CA GLU A 47 -14.99 23.66 -3.11
C GLU A 47 -13.48 23.42 -3.00
N TYR A 48 -12.77 24.25 -2.24
CA TYR A 48 -11.30 24.24 -2.20
C TYR A 48 -10.72 22.99 -1.53
N GLU A 49 -11.44 22.37 -0.60
CA GLU A 49 -11.06 21.11 0.04
C GLU A 49 -11.05 19.97 -1.00
N SER A 50 -12.12 19.86 -1.79
CA SER A 50 -12.21 18.90 -2.88
C SER A 50 -11.12 19.12 -3.94
N ALA A 51 -10.83 20.38 -4.28
CA ALA A 51 -9.75 20.72 -5.20
C ALA A 51 -8.38 20.32 -4.64
N PHE A 52 -8.15 20.44 -3.33
CA PHE A 52 -6.92 20.00 -2.67
C PHE A 52 -6.77 18.47 -2.75
N ILE A 53 -7.81 17.70 -2.47
CA ILE A 53 -7.83 16.23 -2.61
C ILE A 53 -7.48 15.83 -4.06
N CYS A 54 -8.10 16.46 -5.06
CA CYS A 54 -7.77 16.18 -6.46
C CYS A 54 -6.28 16.44 -6.79
N LEU A 55 -5.69 17.53 -6.27
CA LEU A 55 -4.26 17.81 -6.44
C LEU A 55 -3.38 16.76 -5.75
N LEU A 56 -3.76 16.33 -4.55
CA LEU A 56 -3.09 15.27 -3.81
C LEU A 56 -3.10 13.96 -4.61
N VAL A 57 -4.24 13.55 -5.14
CA VAL A 57 -4.38 12.34 -5.98
C VAL A 57 -3.51 12.41 -7.23
N LEU A 58 -3.49 13.55 -7.92
CA LEU A 58 -2.62 13.74 -9.08
C LEU A 58 -1.13 13.61 -8.73
N ALA A 59 -0.73 14.05 -7.52
CA ALA A 59 0.61 13.85 -7.00
C ALA A 59 0.89 12.39 -6.63
N LEU A 60 -0.05 11.72 -5.96
CA LEU A 60 0.04 10.31 -5.58
C LEU A 60 0.13 9.38 -6.81
N PHE A 61 -0.52 9.73 -7.92
CA PHE A 61 -0.39 8.98 -9.17
C PHE A 61 1.03 8.99 -9.76
N ILE A 62 1.92 9.84 -9.27
CA ILE A 62 3.34 9.82 -9.65
C ILE A 62 4.14 8.81 -8.82
N LEU A 63 3.61 8.38 -7.68
CA LEU A 63 4.30 7.53 -6.72
C LEU A 63 4.83 6.21 -7.30
N PRO A 64 4.06 5.42 -8.09
CA PRO A 64 4.56 4.19 -8.71
C PRO A 64 5.78 4.44 -9.60
N PHE A 65 5.73 5.50 -10.41
CA PHE A 65 6.86 5.89 -11.26
C PHE A 65 8.08 6.32 -10.44
N PHE A 66 7.87 7.09 -9.37
CA PHE A 66 8.93 7.53 -8.47
C PHE A 66 9.62 6.33 -7.78
N ILE A 67 8.85 5.35 -7.32
CA ILE A 67 9.36 4.12 -6.72
C ILE A 67 10.22 3.36 -7.74
N GLN A 68 9.72 3.13 -8.95
CA GLN A 68 10.45 2.42 -9.99
C GLN A 68 11.79 3.11 -10.32
N GLN A 69 11.79 4.44 -10.45
CA GLN A 69 12.99 5.19 -10.83
C GLN A 69 14.06 5.26 -9.72
N ASN A 70 13.65 5.45 -8.47
CA ASN A 70 14.60 5.67 -7.39
C ASN A 70 15.14 4.38 -6.77
N PHE A 71 14.32 3.34 -6.74
CA PHE A 71 14.71 2.06 -6.14
C PHE A 71 15.17 1.03 -7.17
N GLY A 72 15.07 1.31 -8.48
CA GLY A 72 15.43 0.36 -9.53
C GLY A 72 14.58 -0.90 -9.53
N ILE A 73 13.30 -0.74 -9.14
CA ILE A 73 12.31 -1.81 -9.03
C ILE A 73 11.37 -1.71 -10.22
N GLN A 74 11.04 -2.83 -10.83
CA GLN A 74 9.98 -2.92 -11.84
C GLN A 74 8.72 -3.45 -11.19
N LEU A 75 7.64 -2.64 -11.23
CA LEU A 75 6.32 -3.05 -10.77
C LEU A 75 5.63 -3.86 -11.87
N PRO A 76 5.06 -5.04 -11.56
CA PRO A 76 4.19 -5.74 -12.48
C PRO A 76 2.98 -4.87 -12.85
N SER A 77 2.54 -4.94 -14.12
CA SER A 77 1.43 -4.12 -14.62
C SER A 77 0.14 -4.26 -13.81
N VAL A 78 -0.15 -5.46 -13.32
CA VAL A 78 -1.34 -5.71 -12.48
C VAL A 78 -1.23 -4.97 -11.15
N LEU A 79 -0.08 -5.05 -10.49
CA LEU A 79 0.16 -4.37 -9.22
C LEU A 79 0.09 -2.83 -9.38
N GLU A 80 0.68 -2.29 -10.45
CA GLU A 80 0.65 -0.86 -10.75
C GLU A 80 -0.78 -0.36 -10.99
N ILE A 81 -1.60 -1.11 -11.74
CA ILE A 81 -3.03 -0.80 -11.95
C ILE A 81 -3.79 -0.82 -10.62
N ILE A 82 -3.56 -1.82 -9.77
CA ILE A 82 -4.23 -1.92 -8.48
C ILE A 82 -3.86 -0.74 -7.58
N ILE A 83 -2.60 -0.32 -7.53
CA ILE A 83 -2.17 0.85 -6.76
C ILE A 83 -2.87 2.13 -7.26
N LEU A 84 -2.97 2.33 -8.57
CA LEU A 84 -3.65 3.50 -9.14
C LEU A 84 -5.15 3.49 -8.83
N LEU A 85 -5.81 2.34 -8.98
CA LEU A 85 -7.23 2.17 -8.63
C LEU A 85 -7.47 2.33 -7.14
N PHE A 86 -6.56 1.84 -6.29
CA PHE A 86 -6.63 2.00 -4.85
C PHE A 86 -6.58 3.47 -4.43
N ILE A 87 -5.62 4.24 -4.95
CA ILE A 87 -5.52 5.68 -4.67
C ILE A 87 -6.80 6.41 -5.10
N PHE A 88 -7.33 6.07 -6.28
CA PHE A 88 -8.56 6.67 -6.79
C PHE A 88 -9.77 6.28 -5.91
N ALA A 89 -9.85 5.02 -5.50
CA ALA A 89 -10.94 4.50 -4.68
C ALA A 89 -10.93 5.12 -3.27
N ALA A 90 -9.76 5.28 -2.66
CA ALA A 90 -9.65 5.88 -1.34
C ALA A 90 -10.00 7.38 -1.36
N GLU A 91 -9.34 8.15 -2.19
CA GLU A 91 -9.42 9.61 -2.14
C GLU A 91 -10.61 10.18 -2.91
N ILE A 92 -10.87 9.70 -4.14
CA ILE A 92 -11.96 10.25 -4.96
C ILE A 92 -13.30 9.62 -4.58
N LEU A 93 -13.39 8.29 -4.59
CA LEU A 93 -14.65 7.64 -4.27
C LEU A 93 -14.92 7.66 -2.76
N GLY A 94 -13.90 7.39 -1.95
CA GLY A 94 -14.02 7.35 -0.49
C GLY A 94 -14.33 8.71 0.11
N GLU A 95 -13.42 9.67 -0.02
CA GLU A 95 -13.52 10.98 0.58
C GLU A 95 -14.44 11.92 -0.21
N LEU A 96 -14.19 12.13 -1.51
CA LEU A 96 -14.90 13.13 -2.28
C LEU A 96 -16.34 12.73 -2.57
N GLU A 97 -16.59 11.48 -2.96
CA GLU A 97 -17.92 10.94 -3.28
C GLU A 97 -18.61 10.30 -2.05
N CYS A 98 -18.02 10.44 -0.87
CA CYS A 98 -18.54 9.96 0.41
C CYS A 98 -18.86 8.45 0.47
N TYR A 99 -18.07 7.61 -0.23
CA TYR A 99 -18.30 6.16 -0.24
C TYR A 99 -18.02 5.52 1.13
N PHE A 100 -17.16 6.09 1.95
CA PHE A 100 -16.97 5.67 3.35
C PHE A 100 -18.26 5.74 4.18
N ILE A 101 -19.17 6.66 3.84
CA ILE A 101 -20.46 6.83 4.54
C ILE A 101 -21.57 6.07 3.82
N THR A 102 -21.54 6.05 2.48
CA THR A 102 -22.67 5.57 1.66
C THR A 102 -22.67 4.07 1.47
N TYR A 103 -21.47 3.45 1.38
CA TYR A 103 -21.34 2.02 1.09
C TYR A 103 -20.74 1.27 2.29
N PRO A 104 -21.53 0.40 2.94
CA PRO A 104 -21.01 -0.47 3.99
C PRO A 104 -19.80 -1.27 3.49
N ASN A 105 -18.82 -1.45 4.35
CA ASN A 105 -17.57 -2.19 4.07
C ASN A 105 -16.68 -1.59 2.97
N TRP A 106 -16.88 -0.32 2.54
CA TRP A 106 -15.97 0.33 1.61
C TRP A 106 -14.57 0.44 2.21
N ASP A 107 -14.51 0.87 3.44
CA ASP A 107 -13.30 1.00 4.23
C ASP A 107 -12.63 -0.35 4.46
N SER A 108 -13.36 -1.36 4.94
CA SER A 108 -12.86 -2.73 5.10
C SER A 108 -12.25 -3.31 3.81
N MET A 109 -12.82 -2.98 2.63
CA MET A 109 -12.24 -3.37 1.33
C MET A 109 -10.89 -2.71 1.09
N LEU A 110 -10.75 -1.42 1.42
CA LEU A 110 -9.51 -0.67 1.26
C LEU A 110 -8.44 -1.17 2.24
N HIS A 111 -8.78 -1.39 3.51
CA HIS A 111 -7.87 -1.93 4.52
C HIS A 111 -7.41 -3.37 4.18
N THR A 112 -8.31 -4.22 3.67
CA THR A 112 -7.94 -5.56 3.16
C THR A 112 -6.94 -5.46 1.99
N THR A 113 -7.19 -4.55 1.06
CA THR A 113 -6.31 -4.31 -0.10
C THR A 113 -4.97 -3.75 0.35
N THR A 114 -4.95 -2.81 1.30
CA THR A 114 -3.74 -2.27 1.92
C THR A 114 -2.92 -3.38 2.57
N GLY A 115 -3.56 -4.25 3.35
CA GLY A 115 -2.91 -5.41 3.97
C GLY A 115 -2.21 -6.31 2.94
N PHE A 116 -2.89 -6.60 1.84
CA PHE A 116 -2.32 -7.37 0.74
C PHE A 116 -1.14 -6.65 0.05
N LEU A 117 -1.29 -5.37 -0.30
CA LEU A 117 -0.27 -4.58 -1.00
C LEU A 117 0.96 -4.33 -0.13
N CYS A 118 0.77 -4.05 1.16
CA CYS A 118 1.87 -3.86 2.10
C CYS A 118 2.64 -5.16 2.33
N ALA A 119 1.95 -6.30 2.42
CA ALA A 119 2.62 -7.60 2.49
C ALA A 119 3.40 -7.92 1.20
N ALA A 120 2.86 -7.58 0.02
CA ALA A 120 3.57 -7.69 -1.25
C ALA A 120 4.84 -6.85 -1.27
N THR A 121 4.75 -5.63 -0.76
CA THR A 121 5.89 -4.70 -0.65
C THR A 121 6.95 -5.23 0.32
N GLY A 122 6.56 -5.65 1.52
CA GLY A 122 7.45 -6.25 2.51
C GLY A 122 8.14 -7.52 1.98
N PHE A 123 7.39 -8.37 1.30
CA PHE A 123 7.93 -9.55 0.64
C PHE A 123 8.99 -9.19 -0.41
N ALA A 124 8.68 -8.24 -1.29
CA ALA A 124 9.59 -7.82 -2.35
C ALA A 124 10.89 -7.23 -1.79
N LEU A 125 10.81 -6.39 -0.76
CA LEU A 125 11.98 -5.82 -0.10
C LEU A 125 12.90 -6.91 0.46
N ILE A 126 12.33 -7.93 1.10
CA ILE A 126 13.10 -9.03 1.70
C ILE A 126 13.65 -9.97 0.62
N ASP A 127 12.86 -10.29 -0.42
CA ASP A 127 13.31 -11.14 -1.51
C ASP A 127 14.46 -10.50 -2.29
N ILE A 128 14.40 -9.19 -2.51
CA ILE A 128 15.50 -8.41 -3.09
C ILE A 128 16.78 -8.50 -2.24
N LEU A 129 16.65 -8.35 -0.92
CA LEU A 129 17.78 -8.48 0.00
C LEU A 129 18.33 -9.91 0.00
N ASN A 130 17.44 -10.90 -0.01
CA ASN A 130 17.78 -12.32 0.01
C ASN A 130 18.52 -12.79 -1.25
N ARG A 131 18.27 -12.16 -2.40
CA ARG A 131 18.97 -12.44 -3.68
C ARG A 131 20.30 -11.71 -3.83
N ASN A 132 20.61 -10.77 -2.95
CA ASN A 132 21.84 -10.00 -3.04
C ASN A 132 23.05 -10.86 -2.66
N SER A 133 23.96 -11.11 -3.63
CA SER A 133 25.14 -11.94 -3.47
C SER A 133 26.14 -11.47 -2.39
N ARG A 134 26.03 -10.22 -1.95
CA ARG A 134 26.85 -9.65 -0.87
C ARG A 134 26.36 -10.08 0.52
N ILE A 135 25.12 -10.53 0.63
CA ILE A 135 24.50 -10.98 1.88
C ILE A 135 24.54 -12.51 1.86
N LYS A 136 25.36 -13.11 2.72
CA LYS A 136 25.53 -14.58 2.80
C LYS A 136 24.36 -15.30 3.50
N PHE A 137 23.24 -14.62 3.77
CA PHE A 137 22.08 -15.19 4.43
C PHE A 137 21.03 -15.61 3.38
N GLN A 138 20.68 -16.89 3.38
CA GLN A 138 19.50 -17.37 2.65
C GLN A 138 18.35 -17.56 3.64
N LEU A 139 17.39 -16.67 3.59
CA LEU A 139 16.20 -16.73 4.44
C LEU A 139 15.26 -17.82 3.93
N SER A 140 14.68 -18.57 4.87
CA SER A 140 13.71 -19.61 4.51
C SER A 140 12.39 -18.98 4.00
N PRO A 141 11.64 -19.69 3.13
CA PRO A 141 10.33 -19.19 2.65
C PRO A 141 9.37 -18.82 3.77
N VAL A 142 9.38 -19.55 4.87
CA VAL A 142 8.55 -19.24 6.05
C VAL A 142 8.95 -17.91 6.68
N TYR A 143 10.25 -17.67 6.82
CA TYR A 143 10.73 -16.42 7.41
C TYR A 143 10.37 -15.21 6.54
N VAL A 144 10.54 -15.31 5.21
CA VAL A 144 10.19 -14.23 4.28
C VAL A 144 8.69 -13.93 4.34
N ALA A 145 7.85 -14.97 4.35
CA ALA A 145 6.40 -14.82 4.45
C ALA A 145 5.97 -14.18 5.79
N LEU A 146 6.56 -14.64 6.90
CA LEU A 146 6.29 -14.06 8.23
C LEU A 146 6.74 -12.60 8.31
N ALA A 147 7.89 -12.26 7.78
CA ALA A 147 8.39 -10.90 7.81
C ALA A 147 7.55 -9.97 6.90
N ALA A 148 7.06 -10.47 5.75
CA ALA A 148 6.11 -9.75 4.90
C ALA A 148 4.79 -9.46 5.63
N PHE A 149 4.26 -10.46 6.33
CA PHE A 149 3.08 -10.32 7.18
C PHE A 149 3.30 -9.27 8.30
N CYS A 150 4.40 -9.37 9.05
CA CYS A 150 4.72 -8.42 10.11
C CYS A 150 4.90 -7.00 9.57
N PHE A 151 5.52 -6.84 8.40
CA PHE A 151 5.67 -5.54 7.74
C PHE A 151 4.29 -4.92 7.47
N SER A 152 3.37 -5.68 6.88
CA SER A 152 2.02 -5.22 6.59
C SER A 152 1.26 -4.84 7.85
N MET A 153 1.28 -5.68 8.88
CA MET A 153 0.63 -5.39 10.16
C MET A 153 1.20 -4.12 10.82
N THR A 154 2.52 -3.92 10.72
CA THR A 154 3.14 -2.69 11.25
C THR A 154 2.64 -1.45 10.52
N VAL A 155 2.52 -1.50 9.19
CA VAL A 155 2.00 -0.38 8.40
C VAL A 155 0.53 -0.10 8.77
N GLY A 156 -0.30 -1.16 8.91
CA GLY A 156 -1.69 -1.01 9.34
C GLY A 156 -1.81 -0.34 10.72
N VAL A 157 -1.05 -0.81 11.72
CA VAL A 157 -1.05 -0.18 13.06
C VAL A 157 -0.59 1.28 13.02
N LEU A 158 0.42 1.61 12.19
CA LEU A 158 0.88 2.99 12.04
C LEU A 158 -0.19 3.88 11.38
N TRP A 159 -1.00 3.31 10.51
CA TRP A 159 -2.12 4.00 9.90
C TRP A 159 -3.19 4.32 10.94
N GLU A 160 -3.59 3.35 11.78
CA GLU A 160 -4.52 3.58 12.89
C GLU A 160 -4.02 4.67 13.87
N PHE A 161 -2.72 4.69 14.15
CA PHE A 161 -2.14 5.79 14.95
C PHE A 161 -2.25 7.14 14.26
N PHE A 162 -2.14 7.17 12.95
CA PHE A 162 -2.32 8.39 12.17
C PHE A 162 -3.78 8.88 12.25
N GLU A 163 -4.75 8.00 11.99
CA GLU A 163 -6.19 8.32 12.06
C GLU A 163 -6.58 8.82 13.46
N PHE A 164 -6.21 8.08 14.50
CA PHE A 164 -6.42 8.51 15.88
C PHE A 164 -5.79 9.89 16.16
N GLY A 165 -4.60 10.13 15.66
CA GLY A 165 -3.92 11.42 15.79
C GLY A 165 -4.65 12.56 15.11
N MET A 166 -5.18 12.31 13.91
CA MET A 166 -5.96 13.28 13.14
C MET A 166 -7.26 13.64 13.86
N ASP A 167 -7.96 12.64 14.40
CA ASP A 167 -9.22 12.85 15.13
C ASP A 167 -8.99 13.64 16.42
N ARG A 168 -7.92 13.33 17.16
CA ARG A 168 -7.62 14.00 18.44
C ARG A 168 -7.05 15.41 18.30
N VAL A 169 -6.23 15.66 17.28
CA VAL A 169 -5.51 16.93 17.11
C VAL A 169 -6.28 17.90 16.24
N PHE A 170 -6.91 17.41 15.17
CA PHE A 170 -7.59 18.22 14.17
C PHE A 170 -9.12 18.14 14.27
N HIS A 171 -9.65 17.34 15.21
CA HIS A 171 -11.10 17.12 15.41
C HIS A 171 -11.78 16.62 14.13
N LEU A 172 -11.13 15.69 13.45
CA LEU A 172 -11.68 14.95 12.32
C LEU A 172 -12.42 13.71 12.85
N ASP A 173 -12.93 12.91 11.97
CA ASP A 173 -13.61 11.64 12.23
C ASP A 173 -13.13 10.61 11.19
N MET A 174 -11.84 10.30 11.25
CA MET A 174 -11.22 9.29 10.38
C MET A 174 -11.56 7.88 10.88
N GLN A 175 -11.42 7.66 12.20
CA GLN A 175 -11.91 6.46 12.86
C GLN A 175 -13.41 6.57 13.03
N LYS A 176 -14.18 5.88 12.17
CA LYS A 176 -15.64 6.00 12.14
C LYS A 176 -16.26 5.38 13.38
N ASP A 177 -17.31 6.05 13.88
CA ASP A 177 -18.00 5.64 15.09
C ASP A 177 -19.07 4.58 14.82
N THR A 178 -19.14 3.57 15.68
CA THR A 178 -20.19 2.55 15.66
C THR A 178 -21.20 2.77 16.77
N VAL A 179 -22.50 2.67 16.43
CA VAL A 179 -23.58 2.72 17.42
C VAL A 179 -23.79 1.34 18.00
N VAL A 180 -23.49 1.17 19.30
CA VAL A 180 -23.63 -0.11 20.02
C VAL A 180 -24.77 -0.05 21.03
N GLN A 181 -25.44 -1.19 21.24
CA GLN A 181 -26.58 -1.30 22.17
C GLN A 181 -26.21 -1.95 23.51
N SER A 182 -24.92 -2.28 23.68
CA SER A 182 -24.42 -2.87 24.92
C SER A 182 -23.00 -2.37 25.19
N ILE A 183 -22.74 -2.01 26.44
CA ILE A 183 -21.40 -1.67 26.92
C ILE A 183 -21.08 -2.48 28.18
N THR A 184 -19.83 -2.88 28.30
CA THR A 184 -19.32 -3.57 29.49
C THR A 184 -18.07 -2.86 29.99
N SER A 185 -18.09 -2.46 31.26
CA SER A 185 -16.94 -1.78 31.86
C SER A 185 -16.81 -2.05 33.35
N VAL A 186 -15.60 -2.18 33.85
CA VAL A 186 -15.29 -2.16 35.26
C VAL A 186 -15.48 -0.77 35.89
N MET A 187 -15.46 0.28 35.10
CA MET A 187 -15.71 1.65 35.57
C MET A 187 -17.15 1.87 36.03
N LEU A 188 -18.06 0.96 35.67
CA LEU A 188 -19.46 0.94 36.13
C LEU A 188 -19.63 0.23 37.47
N ASP A 189 -18.59 -0.41 38.00
CA ASP A 189 -18.63 -1.11 39.29
C ASP A 189 -18.53 -0.11 40.46
N PRO A 190 -19.62 0.07 41.25
CA PRO A 190 -19.63 1.02 42.36
C PRO A 190 -18.76 0.58 43.52
N THR A 191 -18.37 -0.67 43.56
CA THR A 191 -17.55 -1.27 44.66
C THR A 191 -16.06 -1.19 44.40
N ASN A 192 -15.63 -0.79 43.18
CA ASN A 192 -14.24 -0.78 42.72
C ASN A 192 -13.52 -2.14 42.91
N SER A 193 -14.27 -3.25 42.79
CA SER A 193 -13.76 -4.61 42.92
C SER A 193 -13.26 -5.21 41.61
N ASN A 194 -13.12 -4.40 40.55
CA ASN A 194 -12.73 -4.82 39.20
C ASN A 194 -13.72 -5.83 38.57
N THR A 195 -15.00 -5.74 38.96
CA THR A 195 -16.06 -6.58 38.41
C THR A 195 -16.68 -5.88 37.19
N PRO A 196 -16.66 -6.51 36.01
CA PRO A 196 -17.28 -5.89 34.81
C PRO A 196 -18.80 -5.84 34.97
N ILE A 197 -19.37 -4.66 34.76
CA ILE A 197 -20.81 -4.42 34.74
C ILE A 197 -21.22 -4.19 33.30
N THR A 198 -22.29 -4.86 32.84
CA THR A 198 -22.84 -4.72 31.51
C THR A 198 -24.13 -3.92 31.57
N ILE A 199 -24.28 -2.96 30.68
CA ILE A 199 -25.54 -2.27 30.39
C ILE A 199 -25.97 -2.72 28.99
N ASP A 200 -27.11 -3.38 28.90
CA ASP A 200 -27.71 -3.85 27.65
C ASP A 200 -28.95 -3.05 27.28
N GLY A 201 -29.34 -3.12 26.00
CA GLY A 201 -30.57 -2.50 25.51
C GLY A 201 -30.48 -0.97 25.56
N ILE A 202 -29.34 -0.40 25.21
CA ILE A 202 -29.15 1.06 25.15
C ILE A 202 -29.88 1.58 23.92
N HIS A 203 -30.88 2.45 24.14
CA HIS A 203 -31.69 3.06 23.08
C HIS A 203 -31.53 4.57 23.01
N SER A 204 -30.92 5.20 23.99
CA SER A 204 -30.60 6.62 23.97
C SER A 204 -29.41 6.93 24.87
N VAL A 205 -28.65 7.95 24.49
CA VAL A 205 -27.53 8.48 25.28
C VAL A 205 -27.60 9.99 25.27
N ALA A 206 -27.52 10.58 26.47
CA ALA A 206 -27.48 12.01 26.65
C ALA A 206 -26.11 12.50 27.11
N VAL A 207 -25.54 13.47 26.44
CA VAL A 207 -24.33 14.19 26.83
C VAL A 207 -24.68 15.58 27.31
N ASN A 208 -24.29 15.91 28.54
CA ASN A 208 -24.64 17.17 29.18
C ASN A 208 -26.16 17.46 29.18
N GLY A 209 -26.99 16.42 29.28
CA GLY A 209 -28.45 16.51 29.29
C GLY A 209 -29.09 16.65 27.90
N THR A 210 -28.31 16.61 26.83
CA THR A 210 -28.82 16.62 25.45
C THR A 210 -28.75 15.23 24.87
N ASP A 211 -29.91 14.69 24.44
CA ASP A 211 -29.98 13.41 23.74
C ASP A 211 -29.23 13.51 22.40
N LEU A 212 -28.38 12.55 22.10
CA LEU A 212 -27.61 12.52 20.84
C LEU A 212 -28.44 12.09 19.64
N GLY A 213 -29.65 11.54 19.85
CA GLY A 213 -30.55 11.08 18.78
C GLY A 213 -30.16 9.77 18.11
N PHE A 214 -29.23 9.01 18.68
CA PHE A 214 -28.86 7.68 18.21
C PHE A 214 -29.61 6.58 19.00
N ASP A 215 -29.97 5.51 18.33
CA ASP A 215 -30.55 4.31 18.98
C ASP A 215 -29.42 3.42 19.57
N GLY A 216 -28.65 3.96 20.52
CA GLY A 216 -27.54 3.28 21.14
C GLY A 216 -26.47 4.20 21.70
N TYR A 217 -25.35 3.63 22.07
CA TYR A 217 -24.14 4.31 22.54
C TYR A 217 -23.11 4.43 21.42
N LEU A 218 -22.51 5.60 21.26
CA LEU A 218 -21.48 5.87 20.27
C LEU A 218 -20.11 5.45 20.84
N ASP A 219 -19.40 4.56 20.15
CA ASP A 219 -18.17 3.94 20.66
C ASP A 219 -16.89 4.76 20.44
N ILE A 220 -16.94 5.80 19.66
CA ILE A 220 -15.81 6.68 19.32
C ILE A 220 -14.60 5.95 18.67
N GLY A 221 -14.86 5.13 17.65
CA GLY A 221 -13.84 4.58 16.75
C GLY A 221 -13.16 3.27 17.18
N LEU A 222 -13.54 2.67 18.33
CA LEU A 222 -12.91 1.42 18.78
C LEU A 222 -13.22 0.24 17.86
N TYR A 223 -14.48 0.11 17.44
CA TYR A 223 -14.89 -0.98 16.55
C TYR A 223 -14.29 -0.83 15.16
N ASP A 224 -14.23 0.38 14.65
CA ASP A 224 -13.62 0.71 13.35
C ASP A 224 -12.13 0.28 13.32
N THR A 225 -11.32 0.81 14.25
CA THR A 225 -9.91 0.42 14.40
C THR A 225 -9.71 -1.09 14.48
N MET A 226 -10.54 -1.79 15.24
CA MET A 226 -10.39 -3.26 15.40
C MET A 226 -10.81 -4.02 14.15
N GLU A 227 -11.85 -3.57 13.45
CA GLU A 227 -12.27 -4.15 12.17
C GLU A 227 -11.18 -3.95 11.11
N ASP A 228 -10.63 -2.76 10.99
CA ASP A 228 -9.61 -2.41 10.00
C ASP A 228 -8.30 -3.19 10.23
N LEU A 229 -7.85 -3.29 11.46
CA LEU A 229 -6.73 -4.16 11.80
C LEU A 229 -7.01 -5.64 11.45
N PHE A 230 -8.25 -6.10 11.65
CA PHE A 230 -8.64 -7.48 11.33
C PHE A 230 -8.69 -7.73 9.82
N VAL A 231 -9.27 -6.84 9.04
CA VAL A 231 -9.33 -7.02 7.58
C VAL A 231 -7.95 -6.81 6.94
N ASN A 232 -7.11 -5.91 7.48
CA ASN A 232 -5.70 -5.80 7.12
C ASN A 232 -4.93 -7.10 7.39
N PHE A 233 -5.17 -7.74 8.54
CA PHE A 233 -4.61 -9.06 8.89
C PHE A 233 -5.01 -10.13 7.86
N ILE A 234 -6.26 -10.12 7.37
CA ILE A 234 -6.71 -11.05 6.33
C ILE A 234 -5.93 -10.81 5.04
N GLY A 235 -5.87 -9.57 4.57
CA GLY A 235 -5.12 -9.21 3.36
C GLY A 235 -3.64 -9.60 3.43
N ALA A 236 -3.00 -9.27 4.55
CA ALA A 236 -1.60 -9.62 4.83
C ALA A 236 -1.37 -11.13 4.85
N THR A 237 -2.27 -11.89 5.48
CA THR A 237 -2.20 -13.35 5.54
C THR A 237 -2.32 -13.98 4.15
N VAL A 238 -3.30 -13.56 3.37
CA VAL A 238 -3.52 -14.07 2.01
C VAL A 238 -2.27 -13.89 1.15
N PHE A 239 -1.70 -12.67 1.11
CA PHE A 239 -0.48 -12.46 0.34
C PHE A 239 0.70 -13.26 0.88
N SER A 240 0.90 -13.31 2.20
CA SER A 240 2.03 -14.01 2.81
C SER A 240 2.01 -15.52 2.53
N VAL A 241 0.83 -16.12 2.49
CA VAL A 241 0.63 -17.53 2.07
C VAL A 241 0.99 -17.71 0.60
N ILE A 242 0.55 -16.82 -0.28
CA ILE A 242 0.91 -16.82 -1.71
C ILE A 242 2.43 -16.70 -1.87
N GLY A 243 3.05 -15.75 -1.17
CA GLY A 243 4.50 -15.53 -1.19
C GLY A 243 5.29 -16.74 -0.69
N TYR A 244 4.82 -17.39 0.37
CA TYR A 244 5.42 -18.64 0.85
C TYR A 244 5.44 -19.74 -0.22
N PHE A 245 4.28 -20.00 -0.85
CA PHE A 245 4.21 -21.02 -1.91
C PHE A 245 5.03 -20.63 -3.14
N TYR A 246 5.08 -19.36 -3.50
CA TYR A 246 5.91 -18.86 -4.57
C TYR A 246 7.39 -19.19 -4.34
N LEU A 247 7.94 -18.90 -3.17
CA LEU A 247 9.33 -19.22 -2.84
C LEU A 247 9.57 -20.74 -2.74
N LYS A 248 8.62 -21.46 -2.14
CA LYS A 248 8.72 -22.93 -2.01
C LYS A 248 8.79 -23.65 -3.36
N HIS A 249 8.08 -23.13 -4.37
CA HIS A 249 8.09 -23.63 -5.74
C HIS A 249 9.09 -22.89 -6.66
N ARG A 250 10.16 -22.33 -6.09
CA ARG A 250 11.28 -21.69 -6.83
C ARG A 250 10.85 -20.55 -7.77
N GLY A 251 9.80 -19.85 -7.46
CA GLY A 251 9.32 -18.74 -8.27
C GLY A 251 8.45 -19.12 -9.47
N GLU A 252 7.92 -20.35 -9.54
CA GLU A 252 7.09 -20.84 -10.66
C GLU A 252 5.58 -20.54 -10.49
N GLY A 253 5.19 -19.41 -9.98
CA GLY A 253 3.78 -19.05 -9.84
C GLY A 253 3.37 -17.87 -10.74
N LYS A 254 2.55 -18.06 -11.78
CA LYS A 254 2.07 -16.96 -12.64
C LYS A 254 1.30 -15.92 -11.87
N PHE A 255 0.46 -16.34 -10.92
CA PHE A 255 -0.34 -15.46 -10.09
C PHE A 255 0.56 -14.60 -9.18
N ALA A 256 1.48 -15.20 -8.45
CA ALA A 256 2.38 -14.48 -7.55
C ALA A 256 3.27 -13.48 -8.29
N LYS A 257 3.74 -13.81 -9.50
CA LYS A 257 4.53 -12.90 -10.37
C LYS A 257 3.79 -11.62 -10.73
N ALA A 258 2.46 -11.62 -10.75
CA ALA A 258 1.66 -10.42 -11.05
C ALA A 258 1.71 -9.39 -9.91
N PHE A 259 2.14 -9.79 -8.71
CA PHE A 259 2.16 -8.94 -7.51
C PHE A 259 3.55 -8.74 -6.89
N ILE A 260 4.58 -9.47 -7.40
CA ILE A 260 5.93 -9.39 -6.84
C ILE A 260 6.79 -8.47 -7.72
N PRO A 261 7.21 -7.31 -7.21
CA PRO A 261 8.16 -6.44 -7.88
C PRO A 261 9.50 -7.15 -8.14
N THR A 262 10.16 -6.81 -9.24
CA THR A 262 11.46 -7.34 -9.60
C THR A 262 12.51 -6.22 -9.71
N ILE A 263 13.78 -6.55 -9.52
CA ILE A 263 14.86 -5.58 -9.74
C ILE A 263 15.06 -5.42 -11.25
N GLU A 264 15.23 -4.19 -11.71
CA GLU A 264 15.68 -3.91 -13.07
C GLU A 264 17.11 -4.44 -13.23
N GLU A 265 17.28 -5.50 -14.02
CA GLU A 265 18.62 -5.97 -14.40
C GLU A 265 19.26 -4.85 -15.24
N THR A 266 20.15 -4.08 -14.61
CA THR A 266 21.05 -3.22 -15.36
C THR A 266 21.88 -4.16 -16.24
N ASN A 267 21.66 -4.13 -17.56
CA ASN A 267 22.54 -4.72 -18.56
C ASN A 267 23.96 -4.18 -18.28
N LYS A 268 24.72 -4.89 -17.47
CA LYS A 268 26.17 -4.79 -17.54
C LYS A 268 26.52 -5.41 -18.88
N GLU A 269 26.92 -4.58 -19.83
CA GLU A 269 27.70 -5.05 -20.97
C GLU A 269 28.75 -6.02 -20.42
N PRO A 270 28.93 -7.19 -21.06
CA PRO A 270 30.01 -8.07 -20.65
C PRO A 270 31.31 -7.29 -20.80
N ASP A 271 32.00 -7.16 -19.69
CA ASP A 271 33.32 -6.57 -19.60
C ASP A 271 34.24 -7.30 -20.58
N SER A 272 34.43 -6.71 -21.75
CA SER A 272 35.34 -7.19 -22.77
C SER A 272 36.77 -6.79 -22.39
N ASP A 273 37.16 -7.13 -21.18
CA ASP A 273 38.58 -7.11 -20.82
C ASP A 273 39.28 -8.33 -21.44
N HIS A 274 39.89 -7.99 -22.53
CA HIS A 274 40.89 -8.75 -23.25
C HIS A 274 41.70 -9.70 -22.36
N VAL A 275 41.41 -10.99 -22.47
CA VAL A 275 42.42 -12.01 -22.24
C VAL A 275 43.37 -11.93 -23.45
N LYS A 276 44.43 -11.14 -23.31
CA LYS A 276 45.62 -11.31 -24.15
C LYS A 276 46.21 -12.66 -23.79
N GLU A 277 46.03 -13.63 -24.68
CA GLU A 277 46.86 -14.83 -24.70
C GLU A 277 48.33 -14.40 -24.83
N PRO A 278 49.26 -14.92 -24.02
CA PRO A 278 50.67 -14.76 -24.26
C PRO A 278 51.06 -15.59 -25.50
N SER A 279 51.51 -14.88 -26.53
CA SER A 279 52.19 -15.44 -27.70
C SER A 279 53.33 -16.36 -27.27
N GLN A 280 53.23 -17.65 -27.62
CA GLN A 280 54.39 -18.58 -27.63
C GLN A 280 55.36 -18.09 -28.73
N GLU A 281 56.39 -17.38 -28.35
CA GLU A 281 57.59 -17.22 -29.17
C GLU A 281 58.57 -18.35 -28.86
N ALA A 282 58.85 -19.08 -29.91
CA ALA A 282 59.93 -19.93 -30.24
C ALA A 282 61.16 -19.91 -29.35
N GLU A 283 61.50 -21.07 -28.83
CA GLU A 283 62.88 -21.41 -28.54
C GLU A 283 63.26 -22.69 -29.29
N ASN A 284 63.72 -22.46 -30.49
CA ASN A 284 64.46 -23.45 -31.28
C ASN A 284 65.83 -22.84 -31.47
N ARG A 285 66.83 -23.30 -30.66
CA ARG A 285 68.27 -23.29 -30.98
C ARG A 285 69.07 -24.18 -30.02
N ASP A 286 69.67 -25.18 -30.67
CA ASP A 286 71.03 -25.78 -30.51
C ASP A 286 71.26 -26.76 -29.34
N ASN A 287 71.60 -27.96 -29.88
CA ASN A 287 72.42 -29.10 -29.45
C ASN A 287 71.70 -30.29 -28.86
#